data_bab8d390894d01174650310b310fdcf1
#
_entry.id   bab8d390894d01174650310b310fdcf1
#
_cell.length_a   1.000
_cell.length_b   1.000
_cell.length_c   1.000
_cell.angle_alpha   90.00
_cell.angle_beta   90.00
_cell.angle_gamma   90.00
#
_symmetry.space_group_name_H-M   'P 1'
#
loop_
_entity.id
_entity.type
_entity.pdbx_description
1 polymer ?
#
loop_
_entity_poly.entity_id
_entity_poly.type
_entity_poly.pdbx_seq_one_letter_code
_entity_poly.pdbx_strand_id
1 'polypeptide(L)'
;DFHQTLCITLNKHDKQNVLDAIETLQKRNDVLYAEPNYCITLDSTDVTNDEYVSEQWALDKINLPDAWKITTGSKSVKVGVIDSGIKADHPDLKDNVDCELSKSFVEGTDDSYALEDVFGHGTHVAGIIGAVGNNGTGVSGTCWNVDLVSLKVFNDNGSSGDSKNKLSGVINAINYAKANDIRILNLSASFAGHISKSFEETINNYNGLLVCSAGNYGLNIETANKYNRIHPSIYTSDNIISVAASNVDDKIWRRGEYDGSNYGVVSVDLAAPGANIYSTYSAEDKAYVSMTGTSMATPYVTGVAALIQSKYQNISAKATKKAILDGVDKSSYWSQYVKTGGRLNAYKALKSAGDCKFTIQYDKNGGSGSNMPNTTVVYGVSTKISLNTYQSPSDEKLFAGWYANRKSDNKWLYQNESGKLGWYKEGSQPSGYTKSIYRDGVTVAHTSSVKNDTIVMYAYWIKKGDVLKGDVNLDGAITIDDAVLVQKYINRMCTFSDIQKYAADVNSDGVINVCDSTEIQKIIVKLN
;
A
#
# COMPACT_ATOMS: atom_id res chain seq x y z
N ASP A 1 -54.53 -15.25 -34.55
CA ASP A 1 -53.90 -13.92 -34.61
C ASP A 1 -52.45 -14.09 -35.02
N PHE A 2 -52.11 -13.48 -36.14
CA PHE A 2 -50.74 -13.57 -36.68
C PHE A 2 -49.94 -12.34 -36.19
N HIS A 3 -48.97 -12.56 -35.28
CA HIS A 3 -48.09 -11.51 -34.85
C HIS A 3 -46.76 -11.59 -35.60
N GLN A 4 -46.36 -10.50 -36.26
CA GLN A 4 -45.10 -10.40 -36.99
C GLN A 4 -44.23 -9.32 -36.32
N THR A 5 -42.96 -9.65 -36.02
CA THR A 5 -41.95 -8.68 -35.55
C THR A 5 -41.23 -8.10 -36.75
N LEU A 6 -41.21 -6.78 -36.85
CA LEU A 6 -40.53 -6.03 -37.91
C LEU A 6 -39.34 -5.23 -37.33
N CYS A 7 -38.19 -5.26 -38.02
CA CYS A 7 -37.09 -4.38 -37.74
C CYS A 7 -37.15 -3.17 -38.67
N ILE A 8 -37.27 -1.97 -38.14
CA ILE A 8 -37.39 -0.72 -38.86
C ILE A 8 -36.08 0.07 -38.75
N THR A 9 -35.48 0.41 -39.89
CA THR A 9 -34.29 1.27 -39.94
C THR A 9 -34.71 2.70 -40.18
N LEU A 10 -34.23 3.63 -39.35
CA LEU A 10 -34.49 5.07 -39.46
C LEU A 10 -33.42 5.75 -40.33
N ASN A 11 -33.81 6.79 -41.09
CA ASN A 11 -32.87 7.55 -41.91
C ASN A 11 -31.93 8.45 -41.10
N LYS A 12 -32.28 8.74 -39.85
CA LYS A 12 -31.43 9.48 -38.93
C LYS A 12 -31.09 8.60 -37.75
N HIS A 13 -29.78 8.48 -37.46
CA HIS A 13 -29.22 7.52 -36.51
C HIS A 13 -28.87 8.22 -35.17
N ASP A 14 -29.84 8.92 -34.55
CA ASP A 14 -29.66 9.49 -33.22
C ASP A 14 -30.73 8.99 -32.25
N LYS A 15 -30.43 9.06 -30.97
CA LYS A 15 -31.27 8.52 -29.90
C LYS A 15 -32.67 9.15 -29.88
N GLN A 16 -32.79 10.45 -30.14
CA GLN A 16 -34.07 11.16 -30.10
C GLN A 16 -35.00 10.67 -31.20
N ASN A 17 -34.50 10.53 -32.45
CA ASN A 17 -35.30 10.01 -33.54
C ASN A 17 -35.81 8.59 -33.31
N VAL A 18 -35.03 7.73 -32.63
CA VAL A 18 -35.50 6.39 -32.23
C VAL A 18 -36.63 6.48 -31.22
N LEU A 19 -36.53 7.34 -30.19
CA LEU A 19 -37.58 7.53 -29.19
C LEU A 19 -38.85 8.11 -29.80
N ASP A 20 -38.74 9.09 -30.71
CA ASP A 20 -39.89 9.72 -31.42
C ASP A 20 -40.60 8.71 -32.34
N ALA A 21 -39.83 7.83 -33.00
CA ALA A 21 -40.39 6.75 -33.82
C ALA A 21 -41.15 5.74 -32.99
N ILE A 22 -40.59 5.32 -31.83
CA ILE A 22 -41.27 4.41 -30.89
C ILE A 22 -42.57 5.03 -30.40
N GLU A 23 -42.57 6.28 -29.96
CA GLU A 23 -43.77 6.99 -29.50
C GLU A 23 -44.85 7.07 -30.60
N THR A 24 -44.41 7.30 -31.84
CA THR A 24 -45.30 7.35 -32.99
C THR A 24 -45.93 5.96 -33.29
N LEU A 25 -45.12 4.91 -33.28
CA LEU A 25 -45.57 3.57 -33.54
C LEU A 25 -46.50 3.02 -32.45
N GLN A 26 -46.22 3.32 -31.17
CA GLN A 26 -47.06 2.89 -30.05
C GLN A 26 -48.49 3.51 -30.05
N LYS A 27 -48.70 4.62 -30.78
CA LYS A 27 -50.01 5.23 -30.96
C LYS A 27 -50.89 4.54 -32.00
N ARG A 28 -50.34 3.58 -32.76
CA ARG A 28 -51.06 2.86 -33.82
C ARG A 28 -51.81 1.63 -33.25
N ASN A 29 -53.03 1.43 -33.68
CA ASN A 29 -53.86 0.31 -33.23
C ASN A 29 -53.43 -1.07 -33.78
N ASP A 30 -52.55 -1.09 -34.80
CA ASP A 30 -52.01 -2.30 -35.43
C ASP A 30 -50.59 -2.63 -34.90
N VAL A 31 -50.07 -1.86 -33.94
CA VAL A 31 -48.79 -2.11 -33.29
C VAL A 31 -49.01 -2.54 -31.86
N LEU A 32 -48.58 -3.75 -31.52
CA LEU A 32 -48.71 -4.31 -30.18
C LEU A 32 -47.68 -3.68 -29.21
N TYR A 33 -46.43 -3.53 -29.65
CA TYR A 33 -45.36 -2.83 -28.95
C TYR A 33 -44.30 -2.35 -29.95
N ALA A 34 -43.57 -1.34 -29.61
CA ALA A 34 -42.37 -0.84 -30.31
C ALA A 34 -41.27 -0.59 -29.28
N GLU A 35 -40.06 -1.02 -29.57
CA GLU A 35 -38.92 -0.92 -28.69
C GLU A 35 -37.63 -0.71 -29.50
N PRO A 36 -36.53 -0.17 -28.89
CA PRO A 36 -35.28 -0.07 -29.59
C PRO A 36 -34.72 -1.45 -29.91
N ASN A 37 -34.10 -1.58 -31.08
CA ASN A 37 -33.27 -2.74 -31.37
C ASN A 37 -31.93 -2.55 -30.66
N TYR A 38 -31.82 -3.11 -29.45
CA TYR A 38 -30.63 -2.99 -28.60
C TYR A 38 -29.45 -3.72 -29.24
N CYS A 39 -28.29 -3.07 -29.22
CA CYS A 39 -27.05 -3.77 -29.48
C CYS A 39 -26.79 -4.76 -28.36
N ILE A 40 -26.73 -6.05 -28.68
CA ILE A 40 -26.19 -7.07 -27.79
C ILE A 40 -24.71 -7.22 -28.10
N THR A 41 -23.90 -7.07 -27.07
CA THR A 41 -22.49 -7.46 -27.10
C THR A 41 -22.37 -8.82 -26.46
N LEU A 42 -21.51 -9.67 -27.00
CA LEU A 42 -21.03 -10.81 -26.23
C LEU A 42 -20.39 -10.22 -24.97
N ASP A 43 -20.76 -10.73 -23.82
CA ASP A 43 -20.02 -10.47 -22.59
C ASP A 43 -18.63 -11.09 -22.73
N SER A 44 -17.74 -10.44 -23.50
CA SER A 44 -16.34 -10.80 -23.51
C SER A 44 -15.77 -10.26 -22.21
N THR A 45 -15.29 -11.13 -21.38
CA THR A 45 -14.44 -10.82 -20.21
C THR A 45 -13.05 -10.33 -20.63
N ASP A 46 -12.75 -10.34 -21.93
CA ASP A 46 -11.47 -9.99 -22.51
C ASP A 46 -11.19 -8.48 -22.38
N VAL A 47 -10.72 -8.10 -21.21
CA VAL A 47 -10.24 -6.75 -20.91
C VAL A 47 -8.83 -6.54 -21.49
N THR A 48 -8.15 -7.62 -21.89
CA THR A 48 -6.80 -7.65 -22.46
C THR A 48 -6.79 -8.50 -23.73
N ASN A 49 -5.87 -8.17 -24.65
CA ASN A 49 -5.71 -8.85 -25.95
C ASN A 49 -4.52 -9.83 -25.99
N ASP A 50 -3.95 -10.20 -24.82
CA ASP A 50 -2.76 -11.04 -24.74
C ASP A 50 -3.06 -12.48 -25.19
N GLU A 51 -2.09 -13.10 -25.85
CA GLU A 51 -2.26 -14.36 -26.59
C GLU A 51 -2.78 -15.52 -25.74
N TYR A 52 -2.31 -15.61 -24.47
CA TYR A 52 -2.64 -16.73 -23.56
C TYR A 52 -3.58 -16.32 -22.43
N VAL A 53 -4.32 -15.23 -22.56
CA VAL A 53 -5.26 -14.78 -21.52
C VAL A 53 -6.30 -15.86 -21.15
N SER A 54 -6.72 -16.67 -22.13
CA SER A 54 -7.66 -17.79 -21.92
C SER A 54 -7.11 -18.89 -20.99
N GLU A 55 -5.77 -19.02 -20.89
CA GLU A 55 -5.12 -19.97 -19.99
C GLU A 55 -5.00 -19.43 -18.55
N GLN A 56 -5.27 -18.13 -18.36
CA GLN A 56 -5.11 -17.44 -17.09
C GLN A 56 -6.41 -17.37 -16.27
N TRP A 57 -6.97 -18.53 -15.89
CA TRP A 57 -8.22 -18.62 -15.11
C TRP A 57 -8.26 -17.78 -13.85
N ALA A 58 -7.08 -17.48 -13.30
CA ALA A 58 -6.93 -16.74 -12.06
C ALA A 58 -7.35 -15.27 -12.17
N LEU A 59 -7.26 -14.66 -13.35
CA LEU A 59 -7.56 -13.24 -13.57
C LEU A 59 -9.03 -12.93 -13.23
N ASP A 60 -9.93 -13.71 -13.77
CA ASP A 60 -11.36 -13.57 -13.47
C ASP A 60 -11.68 -13.95 -12.02
N LYS A 61 -11.05 -15.03 -11.53
CA LYS A 61 -11.28 -15.51 -10.17
C LYS A 61 -11.02 -14.46 -9.12
N ILE A 62 -9.99 -13.61 -9.29
CA ILE A 62 -9.67 -12.53 -8.36
C ILE A 62 -10.20 -11.16 -8.80
N ASN A 63 -11.07 -11.13 -9.82
CA ASN A 63 -11.75 -9.94 -10.33
C ASN A 63 -10.76 -8.84 -10.81
N LEU A 64 -9.73 -9.24 -11.54
CA LEU A 64 -8.76 -8.32 -12.15
C LEU A 64 -9.37 -7.47 -13.27
N PRO A 65 -10.24 -7.98 -14.15
CA PRO A 65 -10.89 -7.17 -15.19
C PRO A 65 -11.55 -5.90 -14.65
N ASP A 66 -12.24 -5.96 -13.52
CA ASP A 66 -12.83 -4.77 -12.89
C ASP A 66 -11.79 -3.91 -12.16
N ALA A 67 -10.72 -4.51 -11.63
CA ALA A 67 -9.62 -3.78 -11.03
C ALA A 67 -8.88 -2.93 -12.08
N TRP A 68 -8.65 -3.46 -13.27
CA TRP A 68 -7.98 -2.77 -14.37
C TRP A 68 -8.78 -1.58 -14.93
N LYS A 69 -10.09 -1.57 -14.78
CA LYS A 69 -10.92 -0.37 -15.06
C LYS A 69 -10.60 0.80 -14.11
N ILE A 70 -9.98 0.52 -12.95
CA ILE A 70 -9.55 1.55 -11.99
C ILE A 70 -8.10 1.99 -12.26
N THR A 71 -7.20 1.02 -12.44
CA THR A 71 -5.78 1.24 -12.74
C THR A 71 -5.14 -0.05 -13.26
N THR A 72 -4.22 0.08 -14.22
CA THR A 72 -3.38 -1.01 -14.72
C THR A 72 -1.96 -0.97 -14.17
N GLY A 73 -1.68 -0.05 -13.24
CA GLY A 73 -0.38 0.11 -12.61
C GLY A 73 0.34 1.41 -12.97
N SER A 74 1.58 1.54 -12.54
CA SER A 74 2.47 2.66 -12.82
C SER A 74 3.93 2.25 -12.69
N LYS A 75 4.80 2.68 -13.61
CA LYS A 75 6.25 2.54 -13.54
C LYS A 75 6.90 3.23 -12.32
N SER A 76 6.19 4.12 -11.66
CA SER A 76 6.66 4.71 -10.40
C SER A 76 6.60 3.75 -9.20
N VAL A 77 5.96 2.58 -9.36
CA VAL A 77 5.85 1.56 -8.32
C VAL A 77 6.89 0.48 -8.55
N LYS A 78 7.85 0.40 -7.63
CA LYS A 78 8.90 -0.62 -7.63
C LYS A 78 8.48 -1.85 -6.85
N VAL A 79 8.68 -3.03 -7.44
CA VAL A 79 8.43 -4.33 -6.81
C VAL A 79 9.70 -5.17 -6.85
N GLY A 80 10.26 -5.48 -5.69
CA GLY A 80 11.41 -6.38 -5.59
C GLY A 80 10.95 -7.84 -5.59
N VAL A 81 11.49 -8.63 -6.49
CA VAL A 81 11.26 -10.08 -6.60
C VAL A 81 12.47 -10.80 -6.00
N ILE A 82 12.33 -11.28 -4.75
CA ILE A 82 13.38 -12.04 -4.05
C ILE A 82 13.23 -13.50 -4.45
N ASP A 83 14.02 -13.94 -5.44
CA ASP A 83 13.83 -15.25 -6.09
C ASP A 83 15.13 -15.74 -6.80
N SER A 84 15.00 -16.61 -7.80
CA SER A 84 16.08 -17.20 -8.61
C SER A 84 16.63 -16.29 -9.72
N GLY A 85 16.15 -15.05 -9.82
CA GLY A 85 16.46 -14.11 -10.89
C GLY A 85 15.24 -13.80 -11.75
N ILE A 86 15.40 -12.93 -12.74
CA ILE A 86 14.40 -12.65 -13.78
C ILE A 86 15.13 -12.68 -15.14
N LYS A 87 14.59 -13.42 -16.12
CA LYS A 87 15.04 -13.32 -17.52
C LYS A 87 14.62 -11.95 -18.06
N ALA A 88 15.54 -10.98 -17.99
CA ALA A 88 15.22 -9.57 -18.26
C ALA A 88 14.90 -9.29 -19.73
N ASP A 89 15.39 -10.09 -20.66
CA ASP A 89 15.13 -9.99 -22.10
C ASP A 89 13.86 -10.74 -22.55
N HIS A 90 13.09 -11.32 -21.61
CA HIS A 90 11.84 -12.00 -21.93
C HIS A 90 10.86 -11.03 -22.62
N PRO A 91 10.26 -11.38 -23.78
CA PRO A 91 9.43 -10.47 -24.58
C PRO A 91 8.32 -9.76 -23.79
N ASP A 92 7.75 -10.45 -22.82
CA ASP A 92 6.62 -10.00 -22.02
C ASP A 92 7.01 -9.34 -20.67
N LEU A 93 8.33 -9.26 -20.38
CA LEU A 93 8.85 -8.68 -19.13
C LEU A 93 9.80 -7.51 -19.36
N LYS A 94 10.53 -7.49 -20.48
CA LYS A 94 11.65 -6.57 -20.71
C LYS A 94 11.33 -5.10 -20.48
N ASP A 95 10.10 -4.69 -20.78
CA ASP A 95 9.68 -3.29 -20.61
C ASP A 95 9.34 -2.97 -19.15
N ASN A 96 9.20 -3.98 -18.28
CA ASN A 96 8.86 -3.84 -16.87
C ASN A 96 10.02 -4.16 -15.92
N VAL A 97 11.16 -4.69 -16.40
CA VAL A 97 12.31 -5.02 -15.56
C VAL A 97 13.27 -3.84 -15.44
N ASP A 98 13.56 -3.43 -14.21
CA ASP A 98 14.61 -2.46 -13.88
C ASP A 98 15.96 -3.17 -13.79
N CYS A 99 16.74 -3.08 -14.87
CA CYS A 99 18.07 -3.69 -14.93
C CYS A 99 19.11 -2.97 -14.05
N GLU A 100 18.92 -1.68 -13.76
CA GLU A 100 19.89 -0.88 -12.99
C GLU A 100 19.80 -1.15 -11.48
N LEU A 101 18.59 -1.34 -10.98
CA LEU A 101 18.34 -1.66 -9.57
C LEU A 101 18.37 -3.16 -9.28
N SER A 102 18.36 -4.01 -10.31
CA SER A 102 18.43 -5.46 -10.12
C SER A 102 19.79 -5.88 -9.57
N LYS A 103 19.79 -6.81 -8.59
CA LYS A 103 20.99 -7.15 -7.84
C LYS A 103 21.04 -8.61 -7.42
N SER A 104 22.24 -9.21 -7.49
CA SER A 104 22.49 -10.54 -6.96
C SER A 104 23.03 -10.51 -5.52
N PHE A 105 22.47 -11.38 -4.69
CA PHE A 105 22.90 -11.66 -3.31
C PHE A 105 23.41 -13.11 -3.17
N VAL A 106 23.64 -13.78 -4.28
CA VAL A 106 24.28 -15.11 -4.33
C VAL A 106 25.78 -14.93 -4.18
N GLU A 107 26.39 -15.67 -3.27
CA GLU A 107 27.81 -15.53 -2.95
C GLU A 107 28.71 -15.82 -4.17
N GLY A 108 29.62 -14.88 -4.48
CA GLY A 108 30.60 -15.01 -5.55
C GLY A 108 30.09 -14.68 -6.95
N THR A 109 28.93 -14.00 -7.05
CA THR A 109 28.37 -13.50 -8.32
C THR A 109 28.37 -11.98 -8.37
N ASP A 110 28.27 -11.40 -9.57
CA ASP A 110 28.04 -9.98 -9.81
C ASP A 110 26.54 -9.66 -10.02
N ASP A 111 26.22 -8.39 -10.18
CA ASP A 111 24.84 -7.95 -10.27
C ASP A 111 24.17 -8.32 -11.59
N SER A 112 24.92 -8.58 -12.67
CA SER A 112 24.34 -9.04 -13.95
C SER A 112 23.67 -10.41 -13.81
N TYR A 113 24.13 -11.24 -12.87
CA TYR A 113 23.54 -12.53 -12.56
C TYR A 113 22.07 -12.43 -12.08
N ALA A 114 21.64 -11.27 -11.59
CA ALA A 114 20.24 -11.05 -11.23
C ALA A 114 19.28 -11.01 -12.43
N LEU A 115 19.82 -10.73 -13.63
CA LEU A 115 19.06 -10.63 -14.88
C LEU A 115 19.03 -11.96 -15.65
N GLU A 116 19.60 -13.00 -15.06
CA GLU A 116 19.59 -14.37 -15.54
C GLU A 116 18.77 -15.26 -14.61
N ASP A 117 17.99 -16.17 -15.17
CA ASP A 117 17.18 -17.11 -14.40
C ASP A 117 17.14 -18.47 -15.09
N VAL A 118 18.15 -19.30 -14.84
CA VAL A 118 18.23 -20.65 -15.39
C VAL A 118 17.18 -21.57 -14.79
N PHE A 119 16.79 -21.33 -13.54
CA PHE A 119 15.79 -22.14 -12.84
C PHE A 119 14.36 -21.83 -13.31
N GLY A 120 14.10 -20.60 -13.73
CA GLY A 120 12.82 -20.14 -14.30
C GLY A 120 11.73 -19.79 -13.30
N HIS A 121 11.93 -20.03 -11.99
CA HIS A 121 10.91 -19.76 -10.98
C HIS A 121 10.68 -18.26 -10.77
N GLY A 122 11.74 -17.46 -10.64
CA GLY A 122 11.62 -16.01 -10.45
C GLY A 122 11.03 -15.32 -11.68
N THR A 123 11.37 -15.78 -12.90
CA THR A 123 10.75 -15.31 -14.15
C THR A 123 9.25 -15.61 -14.18
N HIS A 124 8.84 -16.80 -13.72
CA HIS A 124 7.41 -17.16 -13.64
C HIS A 124 6.66 -16.27 -12.62
N VAL A 125 7.24 -16.06 -11.47
CA VAL A 125 6.72 -15.16 -10.42
C VAL A 125 6.63 -13.72 -10.94
N ALA A 126 7.67 -13.22 -11.62
CA ALA A 126 7.69 -11.88 -12.20
C ALA A 126 6.56 -11.65 -13.21
N GLY A 127 6.27 -12.65 -14.06
CA GLY A 127 5.17 -12.60 -15.02
C GLY A 127 3.79 -12.47 -14.36
N ILE A 128 3.54 -13.22 -13.27
CA ILE A 128 2.28 -13.09 -12.52
C ILE A 128 2.13 -11.69 -11.92
N ILE A 129 3.23 -11.09 -11.41
CA ILE A 129 3.20 -9.73 -10.88
C ILE A 129 2.96 -8.73 -11.99
N GLY A 130 3.76 -8.79 -13.06
CA GLY A 130 3.91 -7.67 -13.96
C GLY A 130 4.38 -8.01 -15.37
N ALA A 131 3.91 -9.12 -15.99
CA ALA A 131 3.96 -9.20 -17.44
C ALA A 131 3.20 -8.01 -18.05
N VAL A 132 3.68 -7.50 -19.18
CA VAL A 132 3.09 -6.32 -19.85
C VAL A 132 1.73 -6.72 -20.40
N GLY A 133 0.67 -6.26 -19.79
CA GLY A 133 -0.69 -6.60 -20.25
C GLY A 133 -1.18 -5.77 -21.41
N ASN A 134 -2.11 -6.33 -22.17
CA ASN A 134 -2.76 -5.72 -23.33
C ASN A 134 -1.77 -5.31 -24.44
N ASN A 135 -0.72 -6.11 -24.64
CA ASN A 135 0.32 -5.91 -25.65
C ASN A 135 0.21 -6.88 -26.83
N GLY A 136 -0.78 -7.79 -26.83
CA GLY A 136 -1.00 -8.82 -27.84
C GLY A 136 0.02 -9.95 -27.78
N THR A 137 0.80 -10.07 -26.70
CA THR A 137 1.87 -11.04 -26.53
C THR A 137 1.68 -11.77 -25.21
N GLY A 138 1.82 -13.10 -25.22
CA GLY A 138 1.94 -13.93 -24.03
C GLY A 138 0.80 -13.79 -23.02
N VAL A 139 1.11 -13.33 -21.80
CA VAL A 139 0.20 -13.33 -20.64
C VAL A 139 0.03 -11.93 -20.06
N SER A 140 -1.10 -11.70 -19.38
CA SER A 140 -1.30 -10.48 -18.60
C SER A 140 -0.77 -10.65 -17.18
N GLY A 141 0.12 -9.75 -16.75
CA GLY A 141 0.47 -9.59 -15.34
C GLY A 141 -0.67 -8.98 -14.54
N THR A 142 -0.66 -9.15 -13.23
CA THR A 142 -1.62 -8.51 -12.31
C THR A 142 -1.56 -6.98 -12.41
N CYS A 143 -0.36 -6.43 -12.55
CA CYS A 143 -0.06 -5.00 -12.67
C CYS A 143 0.73 -4.76 -13.96
N TRP A 144 0.05 -4.32 -15.03
CA TRP A 144 0.61 -4.23 -16.39
C TRP A 144 1.79 -3.25 -16.51
N ASN A 145 1.73 -2.17 -15.73
CA ASN A 145 2.77 -1.15 -15.67
C ASN A 145 3.37 -1.12 -14.27
N VAL A 146 4.57 -1.63 -14.12
CA VAL A 146 5.27 -1.74 -12.84
C VAL A 146 6.77 -1.75 -13.09
N ASP A 147 7.57 -1.44 -12.09
CA ASP A 147 9.02 -1.50 -12.13
C ASP A 147 9.49 -2.74 -11.33
N LEU A 148 9.84 -3.82 -12.03
CA LEU A 148 10.24 -5.09 -11.45
C LEU A 148 11.76 -5.11 -11.20
N VAL A 149 12.15 -5.21 -9.94
CA VAL A 149 13.56 -5.32 -9.53
C VAL A 149 13.88 -6.76 -9.15
N SER A 150 14.77 -7.40 -9.89
CA SER A 150 15.25 -8.74 -9.56
C SER A 150 16.23 -8.69 -8.38
N LEU A 151 15.89 -9.36 -7.30
CA LEU A 151 16.73 -9.51 -6.10
C LEU A 151 17.08 -11.00 -5.96
N LYS A 152 18.05 -11.44 -6.76
CA LYS A 152 18.40 -12.87 -6.86
C LYS A 152 19.10 -13.36 -5.59
N VAL A 153 18.49 -14.36 -4.94
CA VAL A 153 19.01 -14.99 -3.71
C VAL A 153 19.21 -16.49 -3.87
N PHE A 154 18.71 -17.09 -4.96
CA PHE A 154 18.90 -18.49 -5.30
C PHE A 154 19.77 -18.62 -6.55
N ASN A 155 20.68 -19.58 -6.52
CA ASN A 155 21.49 -19.92 -7.67
C ASN A 155 20.69 -20.75 -8.71
N ASP A 156 21.31 -21.08 -9.82
CA ASP A 156 20.67 -21.76 -10.96
C ASP A 156 20.12 -23.15 -10.65
N ASN A 157 20.57 -23.80 -9.57
CA ASN A 157 20.06 -25.10 -9.18
C ASN A 157 18.76 -25.04 -8.38
N GLY A 158 18.38 -23.85 -7.88
CA GLY A 158 17.13 -23.63 -7.12
C GLY A 158 16.97 -24.52 -5.88
N SER A 159 17.94 -25.36 -5.58
CA SER A 159 17.81 -26.42 -4.59
C SER A 159 17.93 -25.85 -3.17
N SER A 160 17.01 -26.25 -2.30
CA SER A 160 16.99 -25.90 -0.87
C SER A 160 18.18 -26.42 -0.06
N GLY A 161 19.08 -27.20 -0.68
CA GLY A 161 20.26 -27.77 -0.04
C GLY A 161 21.59 -27.14 -0.48
N ASP A 162 21.58 -26.17 -1.40
CA ASP A 162 22.82 -25.54 -1.83
C ASP A 162 23.31 -24.54 -0.77
N SER A 163 24.59 -24.69 -0.39
CA SER A 163 25.24 -23.82 0.60
C SER A 163 25.36 -22.35 0.18
N LYS A 164 25.10 -22.03 -1.09
CA LYS A 164 25.06 -20.65 -1.62
C LYS A 164 23.73 -19.94 -1.41
N ASN A 165 22.63 -20.69 -1.21
CA ASN A 165 21.29 -20.18 -0.98
C ASN A 165 21.10 -19.91 0.52
N LYS A 166 21.58 -18.76 1.00
CA LYS A 166 21.62 -18.43 2.45
C LYS A 166 20.54 -17.44 2.84
N LEU A 167 20.00 -17.59 4.06
CA LEU A 167 19.10 -16.62 4.65
C LEU A 167 19.71 -15.20 4.72
N SER A 168 21.04 -15.10 4.86
CA SER A 168 21.74 -13.80 4.79
C SER A 168 21.55 -13.08 3.46
N GLY A 169 21.44 -13.80 2.33
CA GLY A 169 21.10 -13.20 1.04
C GLY A 169 19.73 -12.56 1.04
N VAL A 170 18.71 -13.23 1.60
CA VAL A 170 17.36 -12.67 1.75
C VAL A 170 17.35 -11.44 2.67
N ILE A 171 18.06 -11.48 3.80
CA ILE A 171 18.21 -10.34 4.72
C ILE A 171 18.86 -9.15 3.99
N ASN A 172 19.92 -9.38 3.24
CA ASN A 172 20.61 -8.34 2.48
C ASN A 172 19.73 -7.76 1.36
N ALA A 173 18.94 -8.59 0.69
CA ALA A 173 17.96 -8.15 -0.32
C ALA A 173 16.90 -7.22 0.28
N ILE A 174 16.34 -7.53 1.45
CA ILE A 174 15.38 -6.66 2.15
C ILE A 174 16.01 -5.33 2.57
N ASN A 175 17.24 -5.36 3.10
CA ASN A 175 17.96 -4.15 3.48
C ASN A 175 18.29 -3.27 2.25
N TYR A 176 18.68 -3.89 1.14
CA TYR A 176 18.88 -3.21 -0.14
C TYR A 176 17.58 -2.56 -0.64
N ALA A 177 16.47 -3.29 -0.61
CA ALA A 177 15.17 -2.78 -1.00
C ALA A 177 14.76 -1.55 -0.16
N LYS A 178 15.01 -1.60 1.16
CA LYS A 178 14.78 -0.45 2.06
C LYS A 178 15.62 0.77 1.66
N ALA A 179 16.89 0.56 1.33
CA ALA A 179 17.81 1.65 0.97
C ALA A 179 17.47 2.30 -0.38
N ASN A 180 16.82 1.57 -1.31
CA ASN A 180 16.47 2.01 -2.65
C ASN A 180 14.99 2.35 -2.84
N ASP A 181 14.24 2.53 -1.75
CA ASP A 181 12.80 2.85 -1.75
C ASP A 181 11.93 1.86 -2.56
N ILE A 182 12.33 0.58 -2.59
CA ILE A 182 11.52 -0.50 -3.11
C ILE A 182 10.53 -0.86 -2.00
N ARG A 183 9.25 -0.54 -2.18
CA ARG A 183 8.25 -0.58 -1.09
C ARG A 183 7.37 -1.83 -1.08
N ILE A 184 7.50 -2.69 -2.08
CA ILE A 184 6.80 -3.97 -2.16
C ILE A 184 7.83 -5.05 -2.46
N LEU A 185 7.81 -6.14 -1.68
CA LEU A 185 8.66 -7.30 -1.89
C LEU A 185 7.80 -8.55 -2.04
N ASN A 186 8.13 -9.35 -3.04
CA ASN A 186 7.63 -10.70 -3.20
C ASN A 186 8.70 -11.71 -2.77
N LEU A 187 8.37 -12.60 -1.86
CA LEU A 187 9.23 -13.73 -1.45
C LEU A 187 8.43 -15.02 -1.62
N SER A 188 8.52 -15.60 -2.82
CA SER A 188 7.88 -16.88 -3.17
C SER A 188 8.69 -18.09 -2.68
N ALA A 189 9.26 -17.96 -1.48
CA ALA A 189 10.07 -18.99 -0.84
C ALA A 189 9.76 -19.10 0.65
N SER A 190 10.00 -20.28 1.21
CA SER A 190 9.87 -20.54 2.63
C SER A 190 10.94 -21.52 3.11
N PHE A 191 11.25 -21.49 4.39
CA PHE A 191 12.13 -22.48 5.01
C PHE A 191 11.56 -22.92 6.36
N ALA A 192 11.85 -24.19 6.72
CA ALA A 192 11.47 -24.72 8.04
C ALA A 192 12.65 -24.60 9.01
N GLY A 193 12.40 -24.19 10.24
CA GLY A 193 13.46 -24.07 11.22
C GLY A 193 13.08 -23.35 12.52
N HIS A 194 14.12 -22.98 13.27
CA HIS A 194 13.97 -22.08 14.43
C HIS A 194 13.67 -20.65 13.99
N ILE A 195 13.01 -19.88 14.86
CA ILE A 195 12.83 -18.44 14.64
C ILE A 195 14.21 -17.77 14.51
N SER A 196 14.42 -17.10 13.38
CA SER A 196 15.57 -16.23 13.18
C SER A 196 15.22 -14.82 13.64
N LYS A 197 15.80 -14.38 14.75
CA LYS A 197 15.59 -13.03 15.29
C LYS A 197 16.08 -11.95 14.31
N SER A 198 17.25 -12.15 13.69
CA SER A 198 17.79 -11.19 12.72
C SER A 198 16.86 -11.01 11.52
N PHE A 199 16.23 -12.08 11.05
CA PHE A 199 15.28 -12.03 9.94
C PHE A 199 13.97 -11.32 10.35
N GLU A 200 13.43 -11.64 11.54
CA GLU A 200 12.24 -10.99 12.09
C GLU A 200 12.49 -9.48 12.30
N GLU A 201 13.63 -9.10 12.86
CA GLU A 201 14.01 -7.70 13.04
C GLU A 201 14.18 -6.98 11.70
N THR A 202 14.75 -7.64 10.70
CA THR A 202 14.89 -7.08 9.34
C THR A 202 13.51 -6.79 8.74
N ILE A 203 12.56 -7.72 8.85
CA ILE A 203 11.18 -7.53 8.38
C ILE A 203 10.51 -6.38 9.15
N ASN A 204 10.63 -6.35 10.48
CA ASN A 204 10.03 -5.30 11.32
C ASN A 204 10.58 -3.90 11.02
N ASN A 205 11.85 -3.82 10.62
CA ASN A 205 12.53 -2.57 10.28
C ASN A 205 12.37 -2.16 8.80
N TYR A 206 11.78 -3.03 7.97
CA TYR A 206 11.48 -2.71 6.59
C TYR A 206 10.20 -1.84 6.51
N ASN A 207 10.29 -0.68 5.87
CA ASN A 207 9.18 0.27 5.76
C ASN A 207 8.18 -0.04 4.64
N GLY A 208 8.44 -1.07 3.83
CA GLY A 208 7.56 -1.57 2.77
C GLY A 208 6.74 -2.79 3.19
N LEU A 209 6.03 -3.38 2.25
CA LEU A 209 5.21 -4.58 2.39
C LEU A 209 5.97 -5.79 1.87
N LEU A 210 6.11 -6.82 2.69
CA LEU A 210 6.62 -8.13 2.29
C LEU A 210 5.44 -9.09 2.10
N VAL A 211 5.29 -9.65 0.90
CA VAL A 211 4.32 -10.72 0.60
C VAL A 211 5.07 -12.03 0.47
N CYS A 212 4.68 -13.05 1.22
CA CYS A 212 5.38 -14.33 1.26
C CYS A 212 4.45 -15.53 1.12
N SER A 213 5.03 -16.63 0.63
CA SER A 213 4.33 -17.90 0.48
C SER A 213 4.16 -18.64 1.80
N ALA A 214 3.02 -19.33 2.00
CA ALA A 214 2.77 -20.15 3.19
C ALA A 214 3.57 -21.48 3.20
N GLY A 215 4.10 -21.91 2.02
CA GLY A 215 4.77 -23.18 1.83
C GLY A 215 3.85 -24.31 1.34
N ASN A 216 4.43 -25.42 0.90
CA ASN A 216 3.76 -26.43 0.07
C ASN A 216 3.70 -27.84 0.69
N TYR A 217 3.66 -27.96 2.03
CA TYR A 217 3.69 -29.23 2.73
C TYR A 217 2.32 -29.74 3.17
N GLY A 218 1.23 -29.03 2.84
CA GLY A 218 -0.14 -29.39 3.22
C GLY A 218 -0.43 -29.28 4.74
N LEU A 219 0.42 -28.53 5.47
CA LEU A 219 0.42 -28.49 6.92
C LEU A 219 -0.32 -27.26 7.47
N ASN A 220 -0.93 -27.46 8.65
CA ASN A 220 -1.28 -26.33 9.51
C ASN A 220 0.00 -25.82 10.19
N ILE A 221 0.47 -24.63 9.77
CA ILE A 221 1.76 -24.08 10.25
C ILE A 221 1.73 -23.67 11.73
N GLU A 222 0.56 -23.54 12.33
CA GLU A 222 0.40 -23.18 13.73
C GLU A 222 0.62 -24.35 14.69
N THR A 223 0.47 -25.58 14.18
CA THR A 223 0.74 -26.81 14.95
C THR A 223 2.18 -27.27 14.84
N ALA A 224 2.99 -26.63 13.99
CA ALA A 224 4.39 -26.94 13.83
C ALA A 224 5.15 -26.75 15.16
N ASN A 225 5.97 -27.73 15.51
CA ASN A 225 6.84 -27.59 16.68
C ASN A 225 7.93 -26.53 16.44
N LYS A 226 8.63 -26.12 17.51
CA LYS A 226 9.63 -25.04 17.45
C LYS A 226 10.79 -25.27 16.46
N TYR A 227 10.99 -26.50 15.99
CA TYR A 227 12.06 -26.86 15.06
C TYR A 227 11.62 -26.86 13.59
N ASN A 228 10.30 -26.92 13.34
CA ASN A 228 9.71 -27.04 12.00
C ASN A 228 8.76 -25.88 11.69
N ARG A 229 8.98 -24.71 12.27
CA ARG A 229 8.21 -23.51 11.93
C ARG A 229 8.52 -23.05 10.52
N ILE A 230 7.49 -22.66 9.79
CA ILE A 230 7.61 -22.20 8.41
C ILE A 230 7.81 -20.68 8.41
N HIS A 231 8.96 -20.26 7.91
CA HIS A 231 9.35 -18.86 7.81
C HIS A 231 9.31 -18.38 6.35
N PRO A 232 8.94 -17.11 6.10
CA PRO A 232 8.56 -16.07 7.08
C PRO A 232 7.08 -16.07 7.48
N SER A 233 6.25 -16.98 6.95
CA SER A 233 4.78 -16.97 7.13
C SER A 233 4.31 -17.05 8.59
N ILE A 234 5.14 -17.55 9.50
CA ILE A 234 4.80 -17.59 10.93
C ILE A 234 4.93 -16.23 11.64
N TYR A 235 5.60 -15.25 11.05
CA TYR A 235 5.73 -13.91 11.63
C TYR A 235 4.44 -13.11 11.52
N THR A 236 4.15 -12.31 12.53
CA THR A 236 2.89 -11.54 12.64
C THR A 236 3.09 -10.03 12.51
N SER A 237 4.16 -9.60 11.86
CA SER A 237 4.46 -8.18 11.65
C SER A 237 3.38 -7.46 10.84
N ASP A 238 3.18 -6.18 11.11
CA ASP A 238 2.16 -5.34 10.45
C ASP A 238 2.40 -5.18 8.93
N ASN A 239 3.63 -5.45 8.47
CA ASN A 239 4.09 -5.27 7.09
C ASN A 239 4.37 -6.58 6.35
N ILE A 240 3.90 -7.73 6.83
CA ILE A 240 3.98 -9.01 6.13
C ILE A 240 2.58 -9.51 5.77
N ILE A 241 2.43 -10.11 4.58
CA ILE A 241 1.24 -10.88 4.17
C ILE A 241 1.68 -12.30 3.82
N SER A 242 1.10 -13.30 4.46
CA SER A 242 1.31 -14.72 4.18
C SER A 242 0.15 -15.27 3.34
N VAL A 243 0.49 -16.01 2.26
CA VAL A 243 -0.46 -16.39 1.20
C VAL A 243 -0.54 -17.90 1.03
N ALA A 244 -1.75 -18.47 1.19
CA ALA A 244 -2.09 -19.84 0.82
C ALA A 244 -2.49 -19.96 -0.66
N ALA A 245 -2.34 -21.14 -1.26
CA ALA A 245 -2.72 -21.40 -2.65
C ALA A 245 -4.13 -22.02 -2.76
N SER A 246 -4.94 -21.45 -3.67
CA SER A 246 -6.22 -22.03 -4.10
C SER A 246 -6.13 -22.68 -5.49
N ASN A 247 -7.05 -23.59 -5.76
CA ASN A 247 -7.28 -24.14 -7.09
C ASN A 247 -8.46 -23.42 -7.80
N VAL A 248 -8.79 -23.85 -9.02
CA VAL A 248 -9.88 -23.30 -9.84
C VAL A 248 -11.25 -23.40 -9.19
N ASP A 249 -11.49 -24.42 -8.35
CA ASP A 249 -12.74 -24.64 -7.63
C ASP A 249 -12.87 -23.80 -6.35
N ASP A 250 -11.95 -22.85 -6.15
CA ASP A 250 -11.85 -22.00 -4.96
C ASP A 250 -11.68 -22.81 -3.66
N LYS A 251 -10.92 -23.89 -3.74
CA LYS A 251 -10.51 -24.75 -2.63
C LYS A 251 -9.02 -24.64 -2.40
N ILE A 252 -8.58 -24.96 -1.17
CA ILE A 252 -7.16 -25.05 -0.88
C ILE A 252 -6.50 -26.06 -1.81
N TRP A 253 -5.40 -25.66 -2.43
CA TRP A 253 -4.65 -26.56 -3.31
C TRP A 253 -4.06 -27.74 -2.52
N ARG A 254 -4.33 -28.96 -2.99
CA ARG A 254 -3.77 -30.20 -2.49
C ARG A 254 -3.59 -31.20 -3.63
N ARG A 255 -2.45 -31.87 -3.62
CA ARG A 255 -2.15 -33.00 -4.52
C ARG A 255 -2.01 -34.32 -3.75
N GLY A 256 -1.76 -34.26 -2.44
CA GLY A 256 -1.62 -35.39 -1.54
C GLY A 256 -1.69 -34.97 -0.08
N GLU A 257 -1.41 -35.91 0.82
CA GLU A 257 -1.44 -35.63 2.27
C GLU A 257 -0.39 -34.62 2.70
N TYR A 258 0.82 -34.72 2.13
CA TYR A 258 1.98 -33.88 2.43
C TYR A 258 2.44 -33.03 1.21
N ASP A 259 1.57 -32.85 0.23
CA ASP A 259 1.80 -32.06 -0.96
C ASP A 259 0.58 -31.17 -1.23
N GLY A 260 0.69 -29.93 -0.86
CA GLY A 260 -0.38 -28.95 -0.97
C GLY A 260 -0.05 -27.68 -0.21
N SER A 261 -0.92 -26.67 -0.36
CA SER A 261 -0.78 -25.43 0.36
C SER A 261 -0.76 -25.62 1.87
N ASN A 262 0.21 -25.03 2.54
CA ASN A 262 0.14 -24.81 3.97
C ASN A 262 -1.00 -23.82 4.28
N TYR A 263 -1.46 -23.82 5.53
CA TYR A 263 -2.58 -23.02 6.02
C TYR A 263 -2.43 -22.72 7.53
N GLY A 264 -3.23 -21.77 8.02
CA GLY A 264 -3.26 -21.41 9.44
C GLY A 264 -4.13 -20.19 9.67
N VAL A 265 -5.05 -20.26 10.61
CA VAL A 265 -6.06 -19.21 10.87
C VAL A 265 -5.52 -18.02 11.68
N VAL A 266 -4.28 -18.07 12.14
CA VAL A 266 -3.60 -16.97 12.84
C VAL A 266 -2.51 -16.35 11.97
N SER A 267 -1.70 -17.18 11.29
CA SER A 267 -0.45 -16.78 10.64
C SER A 267 -0.57 -16.65 9.12
N VAL A 268 -1.51 -17.36 8.46
CA VAL A 268 -1.73 -17.24 7.01
C VAL A 268 -2.87 -16.26 6.77
N ASP A 269 -2.58 -15.13 6.15
CA ASP A 269 -3.53 -14.02 6.08
C ASP A 269 -4.71 -14.27 5.13
N LEU A 270 -4.45 -14.75 3.89
CA LEU A 270 -5.47 -15.00 2.87
C LEU A 270 -5.04 -16.09 1.90
N ALA A 271 -5.98 -16.53 1.05
CA ALA A 271 -5.71 -17.39 -0.08
C ALA A 271 -5.65 -16.60 -1.40
N ALA A 272 -4.92 -17.12 -2.39
CA ALA A 272 -4.94 -16.63 -3.77
C ALA A 272 -4.74 -17.80 -4.76
N PRO A 273 -5.10 -17.68 -6.05
CA PRO A 273 -4.88 -18.69 -7.07
C PRO A 273 -3.42 -19.15 -7.12
N GLY A 274 -3.17 -20.44 -7.01
CA GLY A 274 -1.82 -20.98 -7.01
C GLY A 274 -1.67 -22.33 -7.71
N ALA A 275 -2.75 -22.95 -8.14
CA ALA A 275 -2.70 -24.23 -8.86
C ALA A 275 -2.86 -24.03 -10.36
N ASN A 276 -2.00 -24.64 -11.17
CA ASN A 276 -2.01 -24.54 -12.63
C ASN A 276 -2.04 -23.09 -13.12
N ILE A 277 -1.07 -22.30 -12.68
CA ILE A 277 -0.95 -20.89 -13.05
C ILE A 277 -0.02 -20.75 -14.24
N TYR A 278 -0.54 -20.22 -15.35
CA TYR A 278 0.19 -19.98 -16.58
C TYR A 278 0.87 -18.62 -16.54
N SER A 279 2.18 -18.58 -16.81
CA SER A 279 2.99 -17.36 -16.75
C SER A 279 4.28 -17.48 -17.55
N THR A 280 5.05 -16.39 -17.63
CA THR A 280 6.35 -16.31 -18.28
C THR A 280 7.34 -17.34 -17.72
N TYR A 281 8.27 -17.81 -18.55
CA TYR A 281 9.31 -18.75 -18.15
C TYR A 281 10.63 -18.48 -18.89
N SER A 282 11.73 -18.90 -18.32
CA SER A 282 13.06 -18.51 -18.79
C SER A 282 13.66 -19.40 -19.90
N ALA A 283 13.05 -20.55 -20.21
CA ALA A 283 13.59 -21.42 -21.23
C ALA A 283 13.32 -20.89 -22.65
N GLU A 284 14.30 -21.00 -23.54
CA GLU A 284 14.20 -20.46 -24.90
C GLU A 284 13.12 -21.13 -25.76
N ASP A 285 12.91 -22.45 -25.56
CA ASP A 285 11.91 -23.24 -26.29
C ASP A 285 10.52 -23.20 -25.66
N LYS A 286 10.39 -22.65 -24.46
CA LYS A 286 9.15 -22.54 -23.69
C LYS A 286 9.10 -21.25 -22.88
N ALA A 287 8.78 -20.15 -23.54
CA ALA A 287 8.71 -18.85 -22.88
C ALA A 287 7.57 -18.73 -21.85
N TYR A 288 6.60 -19.65 -21.85
CA TYR A 288 5.47 -19.69 -20.93
C TYR A 288 5.18 -21.12 -20.50
N VAL A 289 4.89 -21.32 -19.22
CA VAL A 289 4.55 -22.63 -18.63
C VAL A 289 3.51 -22.49 -17.53
N SER A 290 2.85 -23.62 -17.18
CA SER A 290 2.00 -23.72 -16.01
C SER A 290 2.78 -24.24 -14.81
N MET A 291 2.70 -23.55 -13.68
CA MET A 291 3.29 -23.98 -12.40
C MET A 291 2.24 -23.99 -11.28
N THR A 292 2.54 -24.70 -10.20
CA THR A 292 1.63 -24.86 -9.06
C THR A 292 2.37 -24.73 -7.74
N GLY A 293 1.82 -23.91 -6.83
CA GLY A 293 2.35 -23.73 -5.47
C GLY A 293 1.87 -22.44 -4.83
N THR A 294 2.14 -22.29 -3.54
CA THR A 294 1.97 -21.02 -2.83
C THR A 294 2.88 -19.94 -3.42
N SER A 295 3.96 -20.34 -4.10
CA SER A 295 4.85 -19.47 -4.87
C SER A 295 4.15 -18.75 -6.02
N MET A 296 3.10 -19.32 -6.62
CA MET A 296 2.31 -18.72 -7.69
C MET A 296 1.11 -17.91 -7.14
N ALA A 297 0.67 -18.21 -5.92
CA ALA A 297 -0.37 -17.45 -5.22
C ALA A 297 0.15 -16.10 -4.70
N THR A 298 1.37 -16.07 -4.17
CA THR A 298 2.01 -14.89 -3.59
C THR A 298 2.10 -13.72 -4.57
N PRO A 299 2.57 -13.88 -5.82
CA PRO A 299 2.72 -12.78 -6.77
C PRO A 299 1.39 -12.12 -7.19
N TYR A 300 0.25 -12.80 -7.14
CA TYR A 300 -1.05 -12.15 -7.35
C TYR A 300 -1.34 -11.11 -6.26
N VAL A 301 -1.05 -11.44 -5.01
CA VAL A 301 -1.22 -10.50 -3.88
C VAL A 301 -0.24 -9.34 -4.00
N THR A 302 0.99 -9.62 -4.42
CA THR A 302 2.04 -8.61 -4.68
C THR A 302 1.62 -7.65 -5.80
N GLY A 303 1.10 -8.17 -6.91
CA GLY A 303 0.61 -7.36 -8.02
C GLY A 303 -0.58 -6.48 -7.64
N VAL A 304 -1.51 -7.00 -6.80
CA VAL A 304 -2.62 -6.18 -6.26
C VAL A 304 -2.09 -5.10 -5.33
N ALA A 305 -1.05 -5.36 -4.54
CA ALA A 305 -0.40 -4.33 -3.74
C ALA A 305 0.21 -3.23 -4.64
N ALA A 306 0.81 -3.61 -5.78
CA ALA A 306 1.33 -2.66 -6.77
C ALA A 306 0.21 -1.82 -7.42
N LEU A 307 -0.92 -2.43 -7.78
CA LEU A 307 -2.10 -1.70 -8.27
C LEU A 307 -2.61 -0.67 -7.24
N ILE A 308 -2.68 -1.04 -5.96
CA ILE A 308 -3.10 -0.13 -4.89
C ILE A 308 -2.11 1.04 -4.76
N GLN A 309 -0.80 0.77 -4.74
CA GLN A 309 0.21 1.84 -4.62
C GLN A 309 0.27 2.74 -5.86
N SER A 310 -0.01 2.21 -7.05
CA SER A 310 -0.10 3.01 -8.28
C SER A 310 -1.26 4.00 -8.26
N LYS A 311 -2.40 3.59 -7.71
CA LYS A 311 -3.61 4.43 -7.59
C LYS A 311 -3.52 5.42 -6.45
N TYR A 312 -2.97 4.99 -5.32
CA TYR A 312 -2.86 5.79 -4.09
C TYR A 312 -1.38 5.99 -3.74
N GLN A 313 -0.75 6.93 -4.46
CA GLN A 313 0.66 7.23 -4.26
C GLN A 313 0.98 7.51 -2.79
N ASN A 314 2.12 6.98 -2.33
CA ASN A 314 2.58 7.09 -0.95
C ASN A 314 1.66 6.45 0.11
N ILE A 315 0.73 5.57 -0.28
CA ILE A 315 -0.01 4.75 0.68
C ILE A 315 0.98 3.86 1.44
N SER A 316 0.81 3.75 2.75
CA SER A 316 1.72 2.95 3.58
C SER A 316 1.53 1.45 3.39
N ALA A 317 2.57 0.67 3.69
CA ALA A 317 2.51 -0.80 3.71
C ALA A 317 1.35 -1.33 4.56
N LYS A 318 1.15 -0.77 5.77
CA LYS A 318 0.07 -1.13 6.68
C LYS A 318 -1.32 -0.87 6.08
N ALA A 319 -1.50 0.25 5.38
CA ALA A 319 -2.78 0.57 4.73
C ALA A 319 -3.02 -0.29 3.49
N THR A 320 -1.98 -0.58 2.71
CA THR A 320 -2.02 -1.51 1.58
C THR A 320 -2.41 -2.92 2.06
N LYS A 321 -1.74 -3.45 3.10
CA LYS A 321 -2.11 -4.73 3.74
C LYS A 321 -3.56 -4.73 4.18
N LYS A 322 -3.98 -3.70 4.94
CA LYS A 322 -5.37 -3.58 5.40
C LYS A 322 -6.37 -3.62 4.25
N ALA A 323 -6.13 -2.88 3.19
CA ALA A 323 -7.01 -2.83 2.02
C ALA A 323 -7.17 -4.19 1.33
N ILE A 324 -6.06 -4.92 1.17
CA ILE A 324 -6.07 -6.28 0.62
C ILE A 324 -6.88 -7.23 1.52
N LEU A 325 -6.62 -7.22 2.83
CA LEU A 325 -7.27 -8.13 3.78
C LEU A 325 -8.76 -7.82 3.99
N ASP A 326 -9.15 -6.56 3.95
CA ASP A 326 -10.55 -6.15 4.03
C ASP A 326 -11.33 -6.47 2.73
N GLY A 327 -10.62 -6.50 1.59
CA GLY A 327 -11.19 -6.73 0.27
C GLY A 327 -11.38 -8.20 -0.13
N VAL A 328 -11.06 -9.17 0.70
CA VAL A 328 -11.15 -10.59 0.33
C VAL A 328 -12.58 -11.08 0.11
N ASP A 329 -12.74 -12.09 -0.73
CA ASP A 329 -13.97 -12.86 -0.86
C ASP A 329 -14.06 -13.91 0.25
N LYS A 330 -14.82 -13.58 1.30
CA LYS A 330 -14.98 -14.44 2.48
C LYS A 330 -15.93 -15.61 2.22
N SER A 331 -15.61 -16.77 2.80
CA SER A 331 -16.51 -17.94 2.82
C SER A 331 -16.31 -18.76 4.10
N SER A 332 -17.31 -19.54 4.46
CA SER A 332 -17.22 -20.51 5.57
C SER A 332 -16.13 -21.57 5.33
N TYR A 333 -15.82 -21.85 4.07
CA TYR A 333 -14.74 -22.75 3.70
C TYR A 333 -13.38 -22.14 4.08
N TRP A 334 -13.07 -20.93 3.62
CA TRP A 334 -11.78 -20.28 3.85
C TRP A 334 -11.54 -19.89 5.32
N SER A 335 -12.61 -19.69 6.10
CA SER A 335 -12.49 -19.41 7.55
C SER A 335 -11.83 -20.53 8.35
N GLN A 336 -11.71 -21.74 7.78
CA GLN A 336 -11.02 -22.88 8.39
C GLN A 336 -9.52 -22.94 8.05
N TYR A 337 -9.06 -22.15 7.08
CA TYR A 337 -7.71 -22.25 6.53
C TYR A 337 -6.88 -20.98 6.67
N VAL A 338 -7.50 -19.80 6.59
CA VAL A 338 -6.77 -18.53 6.60
C VAL A 338 -7.43 -17.52 7.53
N LYS A 339 -6.63 -16.60 8.05
CA LYS A 339 -6.99 -15.60 9.06
C LYS A 339 -8.18 -14.71 8.64
N THR A 340 -8.20 -14.24 7.40
CA THR A 340 -9.30 -13.41 6.88
C THR A 340 -10.57 -14.22 6.58
N GLY A 341 -10.47 -15.53 6.49
CA GLY A 341 -11.53 -16.41 6.01
C GLY A 341 -11.86 -16.19 4.53
N GLY A 342 -10.92 -15.73 3.70
CA GLY A 342 -11.21 -15.37 2.33
C GLY A 342 -10.05 -15.49 1.35
N ARG A 343 -10.42 -15.42 0.06
CA ARG A 343 -9.53 -15.40 -1.09
C ARG A 343 -9.41 -13.97 -1.62
N LEU A 344 -8.24 -13.64 -2.19
CA LEU A 344 -7.93 -12.37 -2.83
C LEU A 344 -9.02 -11.93 -3.83
N ASN A 345 -9.39 -10.65 -3.77
CA ASN A 345 -10.19 -9.98 -4.79
C ASN A 345 -9.58 -8.59 -5.05
N ALA A 346 -9.02 -8.43 -6.24
CA ALA A 346 -8.26 -7.23 -6.62
C ALA A 346 -9.14 -5.97 -6.65
N TYR A 347 -10.35 -6.08 -7.21
CA TYR A 347 -11.28 -4.96 -7.30
C TYR A 347 -11.74 -4.47 -5.92
N LYS A 348 -12.13 -5.41 -5.05
CA LYS A 348 -12.56 -5.06 -3.68
C LYS A 348 -11.40 -4.49 -2.85
N ALA A 349 -10.17 -4.98 -3.04
CA ALA A 349 -8.99 -4.44 -2.39
C ALA A 349 -8.71 -2.98 -2.80
N LEU A 350 -8.77 -2.68 -4.11
CA LEU A 350 -8.63 -1.31 -4.62
C LEU A 350 -9.73 -0.38 -4.08
N LYS A 351 -10.99 -0.86 -4.06
CA LYS A 351 -12.10 -0.09 -3.48
C LYS A 351 -11.93 0.13 -1.99
N SER A 352 -11.52 -0.91 -1.24
CA SER A 352 -11.27 -0.80 0.20
C SER A 352 -10.20 0.24 0.51
N ALA A 353 -9.11 0.30 -0.29
CA ALA A 353 -8.08 1.32 -0.14
C ALA A 353 -8.65 2.75 -0.30
N GLY A 354 -9.50 2.98 -1.31
CA GLY A 354 -10.10 4.28 -1.56
C GLY A 354 -11.25 4.65 -0.63
N ASP A 355 -11.94 3.65 -0.08
CA ASP A 355 -13.12 3.84 0.78
C ASP A 355 -12.76 4.12 2.26
N CYS A 356 -11.57 3.74 2.70
CA CYS A 356 -11.11 4.02 4.06
C CYS A 356 -10.65 5.48 4.17
N LYS A 357 -11.64 6.40 4.24
CA LYS A 357 -11.41 7.85 4.36
C LYS A 357 -11.87 8.35 5.71
N PHE A 358 -11.20 9.40 6.21
CA PHE A 358 -11.68 10.19 7.33
C PHE A 358 -11.59 11.69 7.00
N THR A 359 -12.39 12.49 7.71
CA THR A 359 -12.44 13.93 7.49
C THR A 359 -11.77 14.65 8.67
N ILE A 360 -10.88 15.58 8.36
CA ILE A 360 -10.36 16.53 9.34
C ILE A 360 -11.23 17.79 9.28
N GLN A 361 -11.80 18.16 10.39
CA GLN A 361 -12.51 19.41 10.63
C GLN A 361 -11.66 20.30 11.54
N TYR A 362 -11.79 21.59 11.41
CA TYR A 362 -11.04 22.56 12.20
C TYR A 362 -11.99 23.36 13.09
N ASP A 363 -11.63 23.46 14.36
CA ASP A 363 -12.35 24.23 15.37
C ASP A 363 -11.45 25.34 15.90
N LYS A 364 -11.94 26.57 15.84
CA LYS A 364 -11.18 27.75 16.28
C LYS A 364 -10.95 27.84 17.77
N ASN A 365 -11.64 27.02 18.58
CA ASN A 365 -11.44 26.87 20.01
C ASN A 365 -11.32 28.23 20.75
N GLY A 366 -12.31 29.06 20.56
CA GLY A 366 -12.35 30.43 21.15
C GLY A 366 -11.68 31.51 20.28
N GLY A 367 -10.94 31.16 19.24
CA GLY A 367 -10.43 32.14 18.26
C GLY A 367 -11.52 32.72 17.36
N SER A 368 -11.17 33.61 16.46
CA SER A 368 -12.08 34.25 15.51
C SER A 368 -11.73 33.95 14.06
N GLY A 369 -12.51 34.43 13.10
CA GLY A 369 -12.32 34.20 11.67
C GLY A 369 -13.34 33.24 11.05
N SER A 370 -13.28 33.09 9.74
CA SER A 370 -14.13 32.18 8.98
C SER A 370 -13.78 30.72 9.25
N ASN A 371 -14.74 29.80 9.11
CA ASN A 371 -14.48 28.38 9.24
C ASN A 371 -13.52 27.90 8.14
N MET A 372 -12.52 27.13 8.52
CA MET A 372 -11.60 26.51 7.58
C MET A 372 -12.27 25.35 6.82
N PRO A 373 -11.93 25.13 5.54
CA PRO A 373 -12.45 24.00 4.78
C PRO A 373 -11.96 22.68 5.35
N ASN A 374 -12.84 21.67 5.35
CA ASN A 374 -12.49 20.32 5.78
C ASN A 374 -11.41 19.70 4.86
N THR A 375 -10.54 18.87 5.42
CA THR A 375 -9.57 18.08 4.68
C THR A 375 -9.98 16.61 4.68
N THR A 376 -10.15 16.00 3.50
CA THR A 376 -10.38 14.55 3.39
C THR A 376 -9.06 13.82 3.27
N VAL A 377 -8.87 12.79 4.08
CA VAL A 377 -7.66 11.96 4.11
C VAL A 377 -8.03 10.51 3.79
N VAL A 378 -7.34 9.90 2.83
CA VAL A 378 -7.38 8.45 2.64
C VAL A 378 -6.42 7.80 3.63
N TYR A 379 -6.90 6.81 4.40
CA TYR A 379 -6.08 6.14 5.40
C TYR A 379 -4.79 5.58 4.81
N GLY A 380 -3.67 5.97 5.39
CA GLY A 380 -2.34 5.57 4.95
C GLY A 380 -1.74 6.42 3.83
N VAL A 381 -2.50 7.36 3.25
CA VAL A 381 -1.99 8.32 2.27
C VAL A 381 -1.56 9.60 2.98
N SER A 382 -0.29 9.95 2.83
CA SER A 382 0.26 11.18 3.42
C SER A 382 -0.45 12.42 2.87
N THR A 383 -1.16 13.12 3.74
CA THR A 383 -1.95 14.31 3.40
C THR A 383 -1.56 15.46 4.30
N LYS A 384 -1.17 16.59 3.72
CA LYS A 384 -0.88 17.81 4.48
C LYS A 384 -2.19 18.45 4.94
N ILE A 385 -2.32 18.76 6.24
CA ILE A 385 -3.48 19.50 6.74
C ILE A 385 -3.40 20.98 6.36
N SER A 386 -4.55 21.65 6.35
CA SER A 386 -4.63 23.08 6.03
C SER A 386 -3.88 23.92 7.08
N LEU A 387 -3.22 24.96 6.64
CA LEU A 387 -2.60 25.94 7.54
C LEU A 387 -3.68 26.72 8.28
N ASN A 388 -3.39 27.09 9.53
CA ASN A 388 -4.29 27.88 10.36
C ASN A 388 -4.60 29.25 9.72
N THR A 389 -5.88 29.57 9.64
CA THR A 389 -6.36 30.91 9.23
C THR A 389 -7.17 31.60 10.33
N TYR A 390 -7.33 30.96 11.50
CA TYR A 390 -8.01 31.56 12.65
C TYR A 390 -7.13 32.59 13.32
N GLN A 391 -7.76 33.59 13.86
CA GLN A 391 -7.11 34.65 14.64
C GLN A 391 -7.22 34.32 16.13
N SER A 392 -6.20 34.73 16.87
CA SER A 392 -6.16 34.58 18.33
C SER A 392 -7.37 35.18 19.04
N PRO A 393 -7.82 34.55 20.13
CA PRO A 393 -8.89 35.15 20.96
C PRO A 393 -8.47 36.39 21.74
N SER A 394 -7.17 36.70 21.81
CA SER A 394 -6.62 37.91 22.44
C SER A 394 -5.18 38.14 21.98
N ASP A 395 -4.72 39.39 22.16
CA ASP A 395 -3.34 39.80 21.85
C ASP A 395 -2.29 39.10 22.73
N GLU A 396 -2.70 38.54 23.87
CA GLU A 396 -1.85 37.83 24.83
C GLU A 396 -1.63 36.35 24.45
N LYS A 397 -2.26 35.87 23.38
CA LYS A 397 -2.16 34.46 22.98
C LYS A 397 -1.64 34.31 21.56
N LEU A 398 -0.95 33.19 21.31
CA LEU A 398 -0.45 32.79 20.01
C LEU A 398 -0.96 31.40 19.65
N PHE A 399 -1.11 31.15 18.34
CA PHE A 399 -1.44 29.83 17.84
C PHE A 399 -0.22 28.91 17.95
N ALA A 400 -0.34 27.78 18.66
CA ALA A 400 0.74 26.84 18.92
C ALA A 400 0.55 25.47 18.22
N GLY A 401 -0.56 25.29 17.48
CA GLY A 401 -0.87 24.05 16.79
C GLY A 401 -2.29 23.55 17.07
N TRP A 402 -2.48 22.24 16.96
CA TRP A 402 -3.80 21.61 17.00
C TRP A 402 -3.87 20.48 18.00
N TYR A 403 -4.89 20.43 18.83
CA TYR A 403 -5.29 19.25 19.57
C TYR A 403 -6.26 18.41 18.74
N ALA A 404 -6.04 17.10 18.63
CA ALA A 404 -6.93 16.23 17.85
C ALA A 404 -7.89 15.43 18.74
N ASN A 405 -9.19 15.48 18.41
CA ASN A 405 -10.23 14.62 18.98
C ASN A 405 -10.83 13.73 17.91
N ARG A 406 -10.88 12.43 18.14
CA ARG A 406 -11.49 11.44 17.24
C ARG A 406 -12.95 11.22 17.64
N LYS A 407 -13.87 11.57 16.72
CA LYS A 407 -15.31 11.59 17.02
C LYS A 407 -15.92 10.20 17.15
N SER A 408 -15.43 9.19 16.43
CA SER A 408 -15.99 7.83 16.48
C SER A 408 -16.01 7.21 17.89
N ASP A 409 -15.06 7.58 18.77
CA ASP A 409 -14.95 7.06 20.13
C ASP A 409 -14.68 8.12 21.20
N ASN A 410 -14.73 9.40 20.81
CA ASN A 410 -14.51 10.59 21.62
C ASN A 410 -13.18 10.55 22.41
N LYS A 411 -12.10 10.18 21.72
CA LYS A 411 -10.76 10.15 22.29
C LYS A 411 -9.91 11.29 21.78
N TRP A 412 -9.02 11.76 22.65
CA TRP A 412 -7.99 12.74 22.33
C TRP A 412 -6.66 12.05 22.07
N LEU A 413 -5.83 12.64 21.24
CA LEU A 413 -4.47 12.17 21.01
C LEU A 413 -3.57 12.66 22.14
N TYR A 414 -2.83 11.73 22.74
CA TYR A 414 -1.84 11.99 23.78
C TYR A 414 -0.49 11.43 23.36
N GLN A 415 0.58 11.96 23.95
CA GLN A 415 1.93 11.43 23.81
C GLN A 415 2.62 11.40 25.18
N ASN A 416 3.57 10.46 25.35
CA ASN A 416 4.48 10.42 26.51
C ASN A 416 5.82 11.10 26.18
N GLU A 417 6.72 11.20 27.17
CA GLU A 417 8.06 11.80 27.02
C GLU A 417 8.91 11.16 25.91
N SER A 418 8.74 9.86 25.64
CA SER A 418 9.41 9.17 24.54
C SER A 418 8.77 9.39 23.16
N GLY A 419 7.73 10.25 23.06
CA GLY A 419 7.01 10.54 21.83
C GLY A 419 6.00 9.46 21.40
N LYS A 420 5.74 8.44 22.24
CA LYS A 420 4.76 7.40 21.93
C LYS A 420 3.35 7.97 21.96
N LEU A 421 2.65 7.87 20.83
CA LEU A 421 1.28 8.36 20.68
C LEU A 421 0.23 7.33 21.11
N GLY A 422 -0.90 7.81 21.64
CA GLY A 422 -2.06 6.97 21.97
C GLY A 422 -3.36 7.77 22.03
N TRP A 423 -4.48 7.11 21.71
CA TRP A 423 -5.82 7.68 21.78
C TRP A 423 -6.51 7.29 23.07
N TYR A 424 -6.82 8.26 23.93
CA TYR A 424 -7.44 8.04 25.24
C TYR A 424 -8.63 8.98 25.45
N LYS A 425 -9.65 8.54 26.20
CA LYS A 425 -10.67 9.44 26.72
C LYS A 425 -10.01 10.42 27.70
N GLU A 426 -10.52 11.62 27.75
CA GLU A 426 -10.01 12.62 28.68
C GLU A 426 -10.06 12.11 30.13
N GLY A 427 -8.94 12.21 30.83
CA GLY A 427 -8.77 11.68 32.21
C GLY A 427 -8.48 10.18 32.29
N SER A 428 -8.48 9.42 31.18
CA SER A 428 -8.15 7.97 31.16
C SER A 428 -6.80 7.63 30.56
N GLN A 429 -5.99 8.63 30.19
CA GLN A 429 -4.64 8.42 29.69
C GLN A 429 -3.71 7.90 30.81
N PRO A 430 -2.70 7.09 30.50
CA PRO A 430 -1.69 6.64 31.46
C PRO A 430 -0.92 7.81 32.06
N SER A 431 -0.35 7.63 33.24
CA SER A 431 0.55 8.61 33.86
C SER A 431 1.71 8.94 32.93
N GLY A 432 2.13 10.20 32.86
CA GLY A 432 3.18 10.67 31.97
C GLY A 432 2.75 10.94 30.52
N TYR A 433 1.44 10.83 30.23
CA TYR A 433 0.91 11.21 28.92
C TYR A 433 0.23 12.60 28.98
N THR A 434 0.62 13.49 28.06
CA THR A 434 0.03 14.80 27.84
C THR A 434 -0.68 14.87 26.50
N LYS A 435 -1.64 15.81 26.31
CA LYS A 435 -2.29 16.00 24.98
C LYS A 435 -1.23 16.33 23.96
N SER A 436 -1.18 15.54 22.89
CA SER A 436 -0.25 15.75 21.77
C SER A 436 -0.70 16.95 20.93
N ILE A 437 0.25 17.76 20.51
CA ILE A 437 0.02 18.93 19.66
C ILE A 437 0.49 18.60 18.25
N TYR A 438 -0.40 18.65 17.28
CA TYR A 438 -0.05 18.65 15.88
C TYR A 438 0.45 20.04 15.47
N ARG A 439 1.61 20.07 14.80
CA ARG A 439 2.13 21.33 14.20
C ARG A 439 1.22 21.78 13.07
N ASP A 440 1.22 23.09 12.82
CA ASP A 440 0.48 23.66 11.69
C ASP A 440 0.99 23.12 10.35
N GLY A 441 0.06 22.78 9.46
CA GLY A 441 0.41 22.19 8.16
C GLY A 441 1.10 20.83 8.22
N VAL A 442 1.00 20.10 9.34
CA VAL A 442 1.60 18.76 9.48
C VAL A 442 1.01 17.78 8.47
N THR A 443 1.80 16.79 8.09
CA THR A 443 1.34 15.68 7.26
C THR A 443 0.78 14.56 8.14
N VAL A 444 -0.43 14.10 7.84
CA VAL A 444 -1.12 13.00 8.52
C VAL A 444 -1.45 11.88 7.54
N ALA A 445 -1.50 10.63 8.03
CA ALA A 445 -1.83 9.47 7.21
C ALA A 445 -2.66 8.41 7.96
N HIS A 446 -2.43 8.23 9.26
CA HIS A 446 -2.96 7.11 10.05
C HIS A 446 -3.81 7.55 11.25
N THR A 447 -4.36 8.74 11.23
CA THR A 447 -5.08 9.33 12.36
C THR A 447 -6.36 8.56 12.71
N SER A 448 -7.09 8.03 11.72
CA SER A 448 -8.18 7.08 11.92
C SER A 448 -8.26 6.05 10.80
N SER A 449 -8.44 4.77 11.17
CA SER A 449 -8.72 3.65 10.24
C SER A 449 -10.22 3.32 10.15
N VAL A 450 -11.06 4.12 10.76
CA VAL A 450 -12.53 3.97 10.72
C VAL A 450 -13.06 4.72 9.51
N LYS A 451 -13.83 4.01 8.66
CA LYS A 451 -14.44 4.61 7.46
C LYS A 451 -15.38 5.75 7.84
N ASN A 452 -15.23 6.88 7.16
CA ASN A 452 -16.02 8.10 7.36
C ASN A 452 -15.93 8.71 8.77
N ASP A 453 -14.86 8.42 9.51
CA ASP A 453 -14.61 9.05 10.80
C ASP A 453 -14.35 10.56 10.64
N THR A 454 -14.52 11.28 11.73
CA THR A 454 -14.19 12.70 11.81
C THR A 454 -13.16 12.95 12.91
N ILE A 455 -12.07 13.59 12.54
CA ILE A 455 -11.07 14.11 13.47
C ILE A 455 -11.27 15.62 13.55
N VAL A 456 -11.56 16.13 14.73
CA VAL A 456 -11.63 17.58 14.93
C VAL A 456 -10.31 18.07 15.47
N MET A 457 -9.71 19.00 14.74
CA MET A 457 -8.50 19.73 15.11
C MET A 457 -8.91 21.01 15.82
N TYR A 458 -8.72 21.07 17.14
CA TYR A 458 -9.00 22.23 17.96
C TYR A 458 -7.77 23.12 18.03
N ALA A 459 -7.89 24.38 17.63
CA ALA A 459 -6.80 25.34 17.72
C ALA A 459 -6.27 25.43 19.16
N TYR A 460 -4.99 25.27 19.33
CA TYR A 460 -4.31 25.46 20.61
C TYR A 460 -3.71 26.85 20.70
N TRP A 461 -4.21 27.62 21.65
CA TRP A 461 -3.81 28.99 21.92
C TRP A 461 -2.96 29.04 23.19
N ILE A 462 -1.65 29.25 23.05
CA ILE A 462 -0.71 29.41 24.18
C ILE A 462 -0.63 30.89 24.59
N LYS A 463 -0.49 31.17 25.89
CA LYS A 463 -0.19 32.54 26.36
C LYS A 463 1.24 32.90 25.97
N LYS A 464 1.48 34.15 25.57
CA LYS A 464 2.83 34.65 25.25
C LYS A 464 3.84 34.42 26.38
N GLY A 465 3.41 34.62 27.64
CA GLY A 465 4.25 34.40 28.82
C GLY A 465 4.63 32.92 29.07
N ASP A 466 3.94 31.97 28.46
CA ASP A 466 4.24 30.53 28.58
C ASP A 466 5.14 30.02 27.42
N VAL A 467 5.45 30.88 26.43
CA VAL A 467 6.36 30.53 25.32
C VAL A 467 7.80 30.66 25.78
N LEU A 468 8.56 29.59 25.64
CA LEU A 468 9.99 29.57 25.95
C LEU A 468 10.75 30.40 24.91
N LYS A 469 11.22 31.60 25.29
CA LYS A 469 12.04 32.45 24.43
C LYS A 469 13.37 31.75 24.12
N GLY A 470 13.70 31.65 22.85
CA GLY A 470 14.90 30.94 22.38
C GLY A 470 14.62 29.51 21.88
N ASP A 471 13.46 28.90 22.22
CA ASP A 471 13.03 27.61 21.68
C ASP A 471 12.26 27.85 20.35
N VAL A 472 13.01 28.01 19.27
CA VAL A 472 12.47 28.39 17.95
C VAL A 472 11.89 27.20 17.21
N ASN A 473 12.41 26.00 17.45
CA ASN A 473 11.90 24.76 16.87
C ASN A 473 10.69 24.21 17.63
N LEU A 474 10.36 24.78 18.81
CA LEU A 474 9.24 24.42 19.67
C LEU A 474 9.29 22.96 20.15
N ASP A 475 10.49 22.45 20.47
CA ASP A 475 10.68 21.11 20.99
C ASP A 475 10.75 21.05 22.54
N GLY A 476 10.74 22.20 23.20
CA GLY A 476 10.78 22.36 24.65
C GLY A 476 12.18 22.54 25.22
N ALA A 477 13.22 22.65 24.38
CA ALA A 477 14.60 22.85 24.79
C ALA A 477 15.25 24.00 23.97
N ILE A 478 16.17 24.73 24.57
CA ILE A 478 16.95 25.72 23.85
C ILE A 478 18.32 25.11 23.49
N THR A 479 18.52 24.87 22.19
CA THR A 479 19.71 24.20 21.67
C THR A 479 20.35 24.97 20.51
N ILE A 480 21.50 24.49 20.01
CA ILE A 480 22.16 25.09 18.86
C ILE A 480 21.29 25.07 17.59
N ASP A 481 20.38 24.12 17.50
CA ASP A 481 19.45 23.99 16.36
C ASP A 481 18.51 25.20 16.26
N ASP A 482 18.12 25.80 17.37
CA ASP A 482 17.33 27.03 17.42
C ASP A 482 18.10 28.22 16.88
N ALA A 483 19.35 28.38 17.27
CA ALA A 483 20.22 29.43 16.74
C ALA A 483 20.43 29.29 15.22
N VAL A 484 20.60 28.05 14.75
CA VAL A 484 20.68 27.73 13.31
C VAL A 484 19.37 28.03 12.57
N LEU A 485 18.22 27.78 13.19
CA LEU A 485 16.92 28.13 12.61
C LEU A 485 16.75 29.62 12.44
N VAL A 486 17.13 30.44 13.42
CA VAL A 486 17.15 31.91 13.30
C VAL A 486 18.04 32.36 12.13
N GLN A 487 19.23 31.79 11.99
CA GLN A 487 20.12 32.12 10.86
C GLN A 487 19.50 31.72 9.50
N LYS A 488 18.85 30.54 9.40
CA LYS A 488 18.12 30.15 8.20
C LYS A 488 16.98 31.12 7.85
N TYR A 489 16.24 31.60 8.85
CA TYR A 489 15.18 32.58 8.67
C TYR A 489 15.70 33.91 8.14
N ILE A 490 16.76 34.45 8.74
CA ILE A 490 17.44 35.71 8.33
C ILE A 490 17.88 35.59 6.86
N ASN A 491 18.45 34.45 6.48
CA ASN A 491 18.88 34.16 5.11
C ASN A 491 17.75 33.76 4.16
N ARG A 492 16.47 33.87 4.57
CA ARG A 492 15.27 33.52 3.78
C ARG A 492 15.22 32.07 3.30
N MET A 493 15.89 31.17 4.00
CA MET A 493 15.89 29.73 3.73
C MET A 493 14.69 29.01 4.34
N CYS A 494 13.97 29.64 5.26
CA CYS A 494 12.72 29.14 5.85
C CYS A 494 11.81 30.31 6.24
N THR A 495 10.55 29.99 6.58
CA THR A 495 9.56 30.94 7.10
C THR A 495 9.20 30.55 8.52
N PHE A 496 8.89 31.53 9.38
CA PHE A 496 8.44 31.32 10.74
C PHE A 496 6.94 31.58 10.89
N SER A 497 6.25 30.74 11.66
CA SER A 497 4.93 31.03 12.22
C SER A 497 5.02 32.14 13.27
N ASP A 498 3.89 32.69 13.68
CA ASP A 498 3.89 33.82 14.65
C ASP A 498 4.44 33.42 16.01
N ILE A 499 4.20 32.18 16.47
CA ILE A 499 4.82 31.68 17.71
C ILE A 499 6.32 31.51 17.56
N GLN A 500 6.82 31.05 16.40
CA GLN A 500 8.25 30.95 16.14
C GLN A 500 8.93 32.32 16.05
N LYS A 501 8.27 33.31 15.45
CA LYS A 501 8.75 34.71 15.46
C LYS A 501 8.85 35.24 16.87
N TYR A 502 7.80 34.98 17.69
CA TYR A 502 7.81 35.40 19.09
C TYR A 502 8.92 34.70 19.89
N ALA A 503 9.13 33.40 19.71
CA ALA A 503 10.20 32.66 20.37
C ALA A 503 11.59 33.09 19.91
N ALA A 504 11.76 33.42 18.63
CA ALA A 504 13.01 33.80 18.01
C ALA A 504 13.50 35.24 18.40
N ASP A 505 12.56 36.17 18.65
CA ASP A 505 12.86 37.53 19.15
C ASP A 505 13.19 37.47 20.65
N VAL A 506 14.41 37.01 20.96
CA VAL A 506 14.84 36.73 22.34
C VAL A 506 15.03 37.99 23.13
N ASN A 507 15.61 39.03 22.52
CA ASN A 507 15.86 40.34 23.14
C ASN A 507 14.59 41.22 23.21
N SER A 508 13.50 40.80 22.54
CA SER A 508 12.20 41.49 22.51
C SER A 508 12.26 42.89 21.89
N ASP A 509 13.12 43.10 20.90
CA ASP A 509 13.23 44.36 20.17
C ASP A 509 12.30 44.45 18.94
N GLY A 510 11.60 43.39 18.64
CA GLY A 510 10.63 43.25 17.52
C GLY A 510 11.28 42.93 16.18
N VAL A 511 12.59 42.69 16.12
CA VAL A 511 13.35 42.40 14.89
C VAL A 511 14.16 41.13 15.04
N ILE A 512 13.83 40.10 14.27
CA ILE A 512 14.60 38.85 14.27
C ILE A 512 15.85 39.02 13.41
N ASN A 513 17.01 38.98 14.06
CA ASN A 513 18.31 39.21 13.42
C ASN A 513 19.44 38.37 14.08
N VAL A 514 20.69 38.61 13.70
CA VAL A 514 21.85 37.89 14.22
C VAL A 514 22.05 38.05 15.74
N CYS A 515 21.57 39.16 16.33
CA CYS A 515 21.65 39.38 17.77
C CYS A 515 20.84 38.31 18.53
N ASP A 516 19.64 37.96 18.05
CA ASP A 516 18.82 36.91 18.66
C ASP A 516 19.50 35.54 18.59
N SER A 517 20.07 35.19 17.44
CA SER A 517 20.86 33.95 17.32
C SER A 517 22.02 33.93 18.32
N THR A 518 22.66 35.10 18.58
CA THR A 518 23.74 35.23 19.56
C THR A 518 23.21 35.10 20.99
N GLU A 519 22.06 35.70 21.31
CA GLU A 519 21.43 35.54 22.63
C GLU A 519 21.07 34.09 22.92
N ILE A 520 20.52 33.37 21.94
CA ILE A 520 20.26 31.91 22.05
C ILE A 520 21.58 31.18 22.39
N GLN A 521 22.68 31.48 21.69
CA GLN A 521 23.97 30.85 21.96
C GLN A 521 24.48 31.18 23.38
N LYS A 522 24.31 32.42 23.86
CA LYS A 522 24.66 32.79 25.24
C LYS A 522 23.84 32.00 26.26
N ILE A 523 22.53 31.83 26.04
CA ILE A 523 21.68 31.02 26.91
C ILE A 523 22.21 29.57 26.99
N ILE A 524 22.56 28.96 25.85
CA ILE A 524 23.08 27.59 25.78
C ILE A 524 24.37 27.43 26.60
N VAL A 525 25.30 28.38 26.49
CA VAL A 525 26.59 28.31 27.19
C VAL A 525 26.55 28.98 28.58
N LYS A 526 25.33 29.42 29.03
CA LYS A 526 25.14 30.11 30.32
C LYS A 526 26.05 31.33 30.52
N LEU A 527 26.31 32.03 29.44
CA LEU A 527 27.00 33.35 29.49
C LEU A 527 25.90 34.43 29.65
N ASN A 528 25.97 35.18 30.75
CA ASN A 528 25.08 36.32 30.99
C ASN A 528 25.49 37.54 30.13
#